data_b42b8f4a1d855434d5fbd8f10635be38
#
_entry.id   b42b8f4a1d855434d5fbd8f10635be38
#
_cell.length_a   1.000
_cell.length_b   1.000
_cell.length_c   1.000
_cell.angle_alpha   90.00
_cell.angle_beta   90.00
_cell.angle_gamma   90.00
#
_symmetry.space_group_name_H-M   'P 1'
#
loop_
_entity.id
_entity.type
_entity.pdbx_description
1 polymer ?
#
loop_
_entity_poly.entity_id
_entity_poly.type
_entity_poly.pdbx_seq_one_letter_code
_entity_poly.pdbx_strand_id
1 'polypeptide(L)'
;MNTGKQFEADFKASVPSDAWCYRLKDSAATYYGGNENLSFSIDNICDFLVYRYPMNHLFELKTIETPSIPLEKVFGKYDKAKCKYRKEKHITDMVDAMRYSGQTAHVIVNYRAV
;
A
#
# COMPACT_ATOMS: atom_id res chain seq x y z
N MET A 1 3.91 -18.86 5.63
CA MET A 1 3.55 -17.62 4.93
C MET A 1 3.73 -16.48 5.90
N ASN A 2 4.33 -15.36 5.47
CA ASN A 2 4.48 -14.24 6.38
C ASN A 2 3.15 -13.52 6.59
N THR A 3 3.07 -12.75 7.67
CA THR A 3 1.82 -12.11 8.07
C THR A 3 1.33 -11.06 7.06
N GLY A 4 2.26 -10.38 6.37
CA GLY A 4 1.90 -9.40 5.36
C GLY A 4 1.20 -10.04 4.17
N LYS A 5 1.76 -11.15 3.68
CA LYS A 5 1.15 -11.88 2.57
C LYS A 5 -0.18 -12.52 2.96
N GLN A 6 -0.29 -12.97 4.20
CA GLN A 6 -1.55 -13.54 4.70
C GLN A 6 -2.62 -12.45 4.72
N PHE A 7 -2.27 -11.25 5.18
CA PHE A 7 -3.21 -10.14 5.20
C PHE A 7 -3.67 -9.77 3.78
N GLU A 8 -2.73 -9.73 2.83
CA GLU A 8 -3.10 -9.47 1.43
C GLU A 8 -4.08 -10.51 0.89
N ALA A 9 -3.83 -11.78 1.18
CA ALA A 9 -4.72 -12.85 0.75
C ALA A 9 -6.11 -12.72 1.38
N ASP A 10 -6.15 -12.42 2.67
CA ASP A 10 -7.41 -12.21 3.39
C ASP A 10 -8.17 -11.02 2.84
N PHE A 11 -7.46 -9.94 2.53
CA PHE A 11 -8.06 -8.76 1.93
C PHE A 11 -8.69 -9.09 0.58
N LYS A 12 -7.97 -9.78 -0.31
CA LYS A 12 -8.49 -10.16 -1.61
C LYS A 12 -9.73 -11.04 -1.48
N ALA A 13 -9.71 -11.97 -0.53
CA ALA A 13 -10.83 -12.87 -0.31
C ALA A 13 -12.07 -12.13 0.21
N SER A 14 -11.89 -11.00 0.87
CA SER A 14 -12.99 -10.22 1.43
C SER A 14 -13.65 -9.28 0.43
N VAL A 15 -13.02 -9.04 -0.72
CA VAL A 15 -13.57 -8.14 -1.74
C VAL A 15 -14.83 -8.75 -2.34
N PRO A 16 -15.93 -7.98 -2.44
CA PRO A 16 -17.17 -8.48 -3.03
C PRO A 16 -16.98 -8.93 -4.48
N SER A 17 -17.76 -9.90 -4.90
CA SER A 17 -17.65 -10.46 -6.26
C SER A 17 -17.99 -9.45 -7.35
N ASP A 18 -18.77 -8.41 -7.03
CA ASP A 18 -19.14 -7.37 -7.99
C ASP A 18 -18.13 -6.21 -8.02
N ALA A 19 -17.03 -6.33 -7.30
CA ALA A 19 -15.98 -5.33 -7.30
C ALA A 19 -14.75 -5.85 -8.03
N TRP A 20 -14.07 -4.97 -8.75
CA TRP A 20 -12.83 -5.29 -9.43
C TRP A 20 -11.66 -4.97 -8.49
N CYS A 21 -10.80 -5.95 -8.25
CA CYS A 21 -9.66 -5.80 -7.35
C CYS A 21 -8.37 -5.99 -8.14
N TYR A 22 -7.47 -5.02 -8.05
CA TYR A 22 -6.18 -5.07 -8.72
C TYR A 22 -5.07 -4.79 -7.75
N ARG A 23 -4.12 -5.72 -7.65
CA ARG A 23 -2.93 -5.51 -6.82
C ARG A 23 -1.85 -4.83 -7.64
N LEU A 24 -1.34 -3.71 -7.16
CA LEU A 24 -0.24 -3.01 -7.80
C LEU A 24 1.05 -3.77 -7.56
N LYS A 25 1.86 -3.89 -8.59
CA LYS A 25 3.09 -4.70 -8.54
C LYS A 25 4.15 -4.06 -7.66
N ASP A 26 4.92 -4.93 -7.00
CA ASP A 26 6.06 -4.49 -6.22
C ASP A 26 7.19 -3.97 -7.12
N SER A 27 8.30 -3.56 -6.48
CA SER A 27 9.42 -2.97 -7.18
C SER A 27 9.99 -3.91 -8.25
N ALA A 28 10.77 -3.32 -9.15
CA ALA A 28 11.33 -3.98 -10.31
C ALA A 28 12.29 -5.13 -10.00
N ALA A 29 12.73 -5.30 -8.77
CA ALA A 29 13.62 -6.40 -8.40
C ALA A 29 13.02 -7.76 -8.74
N THR A 30 11.69 -7.89 -8.63
CA THR A 30 10.98 -9.11 -8.99
C THR A 30 10.56 -9.13 -10.44
N TYR A 31 10.70 -8.01 -11.12
CA TYR A 31 10.18 -7.83 -12.47
C TYR A 31 11.12 -8.42 -13.55
N TYR A 32 12.43 -8.30 -13.35
CA TYR A 32 13.42 -8.72 -14.33
C TYR A 32 14.17 -9.97 -13.94
N GLY A 33 13.59 -10.79 -13.09
CA GLY A 33 14.21 -12.06 -12.74
C GLY A 33 15.56 -11.94 -12.05
N GLY A 34 15.78 -10.85 -11.33
CA GLY A 34 17.01 -10.68 -10.59
C GLY A 34 18.16 -10.01 -11.34
N ASN A 35 17.91 -9.40 -12.48
CA ASN A 35 18.95 -8.66 -13.17
C ASN A 35 19.20 -7.32 -12.47
N GLU A 36 20.24 -7.28 -11.65
CA GLU A 36 20.56 -6.12 -10.83
C GLU A 36 20.96 -4.89 -11.66
N ASN A 37 21.44 -5.09 -12.87
CA ASN A 37 21.87 -3.99 -13.72
C ASN A 37 20.71 -3.20 -14.31
N LEU A 38 19.52 -3.76 -14.25
CA LEU A 38 18.31 -3.11 -14.76
C LEU A 38 17.38 -2.72 -13.62
N SER A 39 17.91 -2.54 -12.42
CA SER A 39 17.07 -2.25 -11.26
C SER A 39 16.49 -0.84 -11.36
N PHE A 40 15.19 -0.76 -11.43
CA PHE A 40 14.44 0.46 -11.17
C PHE A 40 13.21 0.05 -10.34
N SER A 41 12.77 0.93 -9.49
CA SER A 41 11.63 0.65 -8.66
C SER A 41 10.36 1.22 -9.29
N ILE A 42 9.26 0.48 -9.16
CA ILE A 42 7.95 0.98 -9.51
C ILE A 42 7.41 1.71 -8.28
N ASP A 43 7.12 2.99 -8.43
CA ASP A 43 6.66 3.83 -7.34
C ASP A 43 5.13 3.83 -7.34
N ASN A 44 4.55 2.81 -6.73
CA ASN A 44 3.11 2.66 -6.66
C ASN A 44 2.51 3.53 -5.56
N ILE A 45 1.36 4.10 -5.85
CA ILE A 45 0.66 4.97 -4.90
C ILE A 45 0.10 4.18 -3.71
N CYS A 46 -0.27 2.91 -3.92
CA CYS A 46 -0.85 2.07 -2.87
C CYS A 46 -0.69 0.60 -3.24
N ASP A 47 -1.19 -0.31 -2.40
CA ASP A 47 -1.09 -1.75 -2.63
C ASP A 47 -2.17 -2.29 -3.55
N PHE A 48 -3.41 -1.83 -3.37
CA PHE A 48 -4.56 -2.35 -4.10
C PHE A 48 -5.47 -1.23 -4.60
N LEU A 49 -6.04 -1.46 -5.78
CA LEU A 49 -7.17 -0.68 -6.27
C LEU A 49 -8.39 -1.59 -6.25
N VAL A 50 -9.49 -1.10 -5.69
CA VAL A 50 -10.76 -1.82 -5.71
C VAL A 50 -11.81 -0.89 -6.33
N TYR A 51 -12.34 -1.29 -7.48
CA TYR A 51 -13.35 -0.53 -8.17
C TYR A 51 -14.70 -1.22 -8.06
N ARG A 52 -15.66 -0.48 -7.57
CA ARG A 52 -17.06 -0.90 -7.56
C ARG A 52 -17.87 0.32 -7.95
N TYR A 53 -18.50 0.26 -9.12
CA TYR A 53 -19.19 1.43 -9.66
C TYR A 53 -20.06 2.11 -8.60
N PRO A 54 -20.02 3.43 -8.47
CA PRO A 54 -19.21 4.39 -9.24
C PRO A 54 -17.91 4.81 -8.53
N MET A 55 -17.43 4.03 -7.60
CA MET A 55 -16.31 4.41 -6.74
C MET A 55 -15.06 3.59 -7.00
N ASN A 56 -13.91 4.28 -7.00
CA ASN A 56 -12.60 3.64 -7.00
C ASN A 56 -11.97 3.84 -5.64
N HIS A 57 -11.54 2.76 -5.00
CA HIS A 57 -10.96 2.79 -3.67
C HIS A 57 -9.48 2.41 -3.73
N LEU A 58 -8.63 3.26 -3.16
CA LEU A 58 -7.21 3.00 -3.03
C LEU A 58 -6.93 2.47 -1.63
N PHE A 59 -6.26 1.32 -1.54
CA PHE A 59 -5.96 0.68 -0.26
C PHE A 59 -4.48 0.48 -0.06
N GLU A 60 -3.96 0.96 1.05
CA GLU A 60 -2.62 0.65 1.54
C GLU A 60 -2.77 -0.27 2.75
N LEU A 61 -2.11 -1.42 2.72
CA LEU A 61 -2.23 -2.43 3.77
C LEU A 61 -0.97 -2.44 4.63
N LYS A 62 -1.16 -2.42 5.94
CA LYS A 62 -0.05 -2.49 6.90
C LYS A 62 -0.33 -3.56 7.92
N THR A 63 0.69 -4.37 8.23
CA THR A 63 0.63 -5.36 9.30
C THR A 63 1.62 -4.94 10.38
N ILE A 64 1.15 -4.84 11.61
CA ILE A 64 2.02 -4.48 12.74
C ILE A 64 1.81 -5.47 13.88
N GLU A 65 2.89 -5.67 14.65
CA GLU A 65 2.90 -6.62 15.77
C GLU A 65 3.03 -5.93 17.11
N THR A 66 3.01 -4.59 17.12
CA THR A 66 3.11 -3.78 18.33
C THR A 66 1.75 -3.21 18.69
N PRO A 67 1.54 -2.82 19.98
CA PRO A 67 0.26 -2.24 20.39
C PRO A 67 -0.08 -0.90 19.75
N SER A 68 0.94 -0.19 19.25
CA SER A 68 0.74 1.11 18.62
C SER A 68 1.37 1.12 17.23
N ILE A 69 0.94 2.05 16.39
CA ILE A 69 1.46 2.19 15.04
C ILE A 69 2.62 3.18 15.06
N PRO A 70 3.88 2.73 14.87
CA PRO A 70 4.98 3.67 14.69
C PRO A 70 4.80 4.43 13.38
N LEU A 71 5.12 5.71 13.38
CA LEU A 71 5.01 6.52 12.16
C LEU A 71 5.84 5.95 11.02
N GLU A 72 6.97 5.33 11.33
CA GLU A 72 7.82 4.71 10.31
C GLU A 72 7.15 3.56 9.56
N LYS A 73 6.17 2.90 10.16
CA LYS A 73 5.45 1.82 9.48
C LYS A 73 4.50 2.36 8.41
N VAL A 74 3.99 3.57 8.59
CA VAL A 74 3.09 4.21 7.63
C VAL A 74 3.85 5.04 6.62
N PHE A 75 4.77 5.88 7.10
CA PHE A 75 5.46 6.87 6.27
C PHE A 75 6.86 6.46 5.84
N GLY A 76 7.33 5.29 6.26
CA GLY A 76 8.68 4.86 6.02
C GLY A 76 9.67 5.51 6.99
N LYS A 77 10.95 5.20 6.82
CA LYS A 77 11.99 5.69 7.70
C LYS A 77 12.15 7.21 7.58
N TYR A 78 12.32 7.88 8.73
CA TYR A 78 12.51 9.32 8.75
C TYR A 78 13.91 9.71 8.26
N ASP A 79 13.95 10.65 7.33
CA ASP A 79 15.21 11.18 6.78
C ASP A 79 15.47 12.56 7.39
N LYS A 80 16.45 12.62 8.29
CA LYS A 80 16.80 13.85 9.01
C LYS A 80 17.31 14.94 8.08
N ALA A 81 18.02 14.55 7.00
CA ALA A 81 18.59 15.53 6.07
C ALA A 81 17.50 16.25 5.28
N LYS A 82 16.44 15.53 4.94
CA LYS A 82 15.32 16.08 4.17
C LYS A 82 14.16 16.52 5.05
N CYS A 83 14.24 16.27 6.35
CA CYS A 83 13.20 16.59 7.32
C CYS A 83 11.83 16.02 6.95
N LYS A 84 11.82 14.80 6.43
CA LYS A 84 10.58 14.13 6.04
C LYS A 84 10.72 12.61 6.08
N TYR A 85 9.59 11.94 6.10
CA TYR A 85 9.54 10.49 6.04
C TYR A 85 9.70 10.01 4.60
N ARG A 86 10.35 8.86 4.43
CA ARG A 86 10.71 8.32 3.12
C ARG A 86 9.50 8.09 2.21
N LYS A 87 8.39 7.61 2.77
CA LYS A 87 7.17 7.29 2.01
C LYS A 87 6.05 8.29 2.22
N GLU A 88 6.36 9.45 2.75
CA GLU A 88 5.38 10.50 2.99
C GLU A 88 4.65 10.90 1.71
N LYS A 89 5.37 10.91 0.60
CA LYS A 89 4.78 11.23 -0.70
C LYS A 89 3.68 10.26 -1.10
N HIS A 90 3.82 8.97 -0.77
CA HIS A 90 2.78 7.99 -1.10
C HIS A 90 1.46 8.33 -0.42
N ILE A 91 1.53 8.71 0.85
CA ILE A 91 0.32 9.07 1.60
C ILE A 91 -0.27 10.38 1.08
N THR A 92 0.57 11.38 0.79
CA THR A 92 0.07 12.65 0.25
C THR A 92 -0.53 12.45 -1.14
N ASP A 93 0.03 11.57 -1.96
CA ASP A 93 -0.52 11.25 -3.27
C ASP A 93 -1.89 10.56 -3.14
N MET A 94 -2.06 9.68 -2.16
CA MET A 94 -3.35 9.04 -1.90
C MET A 94 -4.39 10.06 -1.47
N VAL A 95 -4.01 10.98 -0.58
CA VAL A 95 -4.91 12.05 -0.14
C VAL A 95 -5.27 12.95 -1.32
N ASP A 96 -4.29 13.28 -2.16
CA ASP A 96 -4.52 14.12 -3.33
C ASP A 96 -5.48 13.45 -4.33
N ALA A 97 -5.41 12.12 -4.45
CA ALA A 97 -6.30 11.38 -5.33
C ALA A 97 -7.77 11.54 -4.94
N MET A 98 -8.06 11.79 -3.65
CA MET A 98 -9.43 11.99 -3.18
C MET A 98 -10.05 13.30 -3.63
N ARG A 99 -9.28 14.21 -4.24
CA ARG A 99 -9.81 15.42 -4.85
C ARG A 99 -10.72 15.11 -6.03
N TYR A 100 -10.53 13.97 -6.65
CA TYR A 100 -11.29 13.58 -7.83
C TYR A 100 -12.56 12.84 -7.42
N SER A 101 -13.67 13.21 -8.04
CA SER A 101 -14.95 12.59 -7.76
C SER A 101 -14.89 11.08 -8.00
N GLY A 102 -15.44 10.32 -7.08
CA GLY A 102 -15.47 8.87 -7.21
C GLY A 102 -14.22 8.16 -6.70
N GLN A 103 -13.26 8.85 -6.07
CA GLN A 103 -12.08 8.22 -5.51
C GLN A 103 -12.02 8.37 -4.00
N THR A 104 -11.65 7.27 -3.32
CA THR A 104 -11.40 7.27 -1.87
C THR A 104 -10.07 6.59 -1.61
N ALA A 105 -9.44 6.91 -0.48
CA ALA A 105 -8.16 6.31 -0.10
C ALA A 105 -8.21 5.86 1.35
N HIS A 106 -7.62 4.70 1.62
CA HIS A 106 -7.66 4.06 2.93
C HIS A 106 -6.33 3.41 3.27
N VAL A 107 -5.94 3.53 4.53
CA VAL A 107 -4.85 2.72 5.08
C VAL A 107 -5.50 1.74 6.06
N ILE A 108 -5.36 0.47 5.79
CA ILE A 108 -5.92 -0.59 6.64
C ILE A 108 -4.79 -1.23 7.42
N VAL A 109 -4.93 -1.24 8.73
CA VAL A 109 -3.91 -1.78 9.62
C VAL A 109 -4.40 -3.09 10.22
N ASN A 110 -3.60 -4.13 10.02
CA ASN A 110 -3.85 -5.44 10.61
C ASN A 110 -2.96 -5.60 11.84
N TYR A 111 -3.56 -5.52 13.01
CA TYR A 111 -2.84 -5.68 14.28
C TYR A 111 -2.67 -7.15 14.60
N ARG A 112 -1.42 -7.57 14.73
CA ARG A 112 -1.05 -8.94 15.12
C ARG A 112 -0.44 -9.00 16.51
N ALA A 113 -0.58 -7.94 17.30
CA ALA A 113 -0.08 -7.91 18.67
C ALA A 113 -0.87 -8.88 19.53
N VAL A 114 -0.16 -9.64 20.36
CA VAL A 114 -0.74 -10.63 21.24
C VAL A 114 -0.64 -10.16 22.68
#